data_a2e1452984862e9a539e4fec32bca930
#
_entry.id   a2e1452984862e9a539e4fec32bca930
#
_cell.length_a   1.000
_cell.length_b   1.000
_cell.length_c   1.000
_cell.angle_alpha   90.00
_cell.angle_beta   90.00
_cell.angle_gamma   90.00
#
_symmetry.space_group_name_H-M   'P 1'
#
loop_
_entity.id
_entity.type
_entity.pdbx_description
1 polymer ?
#
loop_
_entity_poly.entity_id
_entity_poly.type
_entity_poly.pdbx_seq_one_letter_code
_entity_poly.pdbx_strand_id
1 'polypeptide(L)'
;LSPHQIMYADYFHISPGQGAKGDFGQFRARRTSMEVSYDTEFVHALCETAEAAGLQAGTLGERERKLDHGTMVPLYFVNQHWTGYRLVRIGLSGLPLTAHYRLGQCIRETAQSLGRNTVVIASGDLSHKLKDDGPYGFQEEGPVYDGRIMDVMGRGAFGELLEFSEEFCEKAAECGHRSFTIMAGAFDRTGVEVTQLSYEG
;
A
#
# COMPACT_ATOMS: atom_id res chain seq x y z
N LEU A 1 -0.36 -2.55 2.59
CA LEU A 1 -1.11 -1.75 1.60
C LEU A 1 -1.01 -2.42 0.26
N SER A 2 -2.13 -2.63 -0.46
CA SER A 2 -2.12 -3.31 -1.76
C SER A 2 -3.05 -2.61 -2.75
N PRO A 3 -2.55 -2.31 -3.98
CA PRO A 3 -3.38 -1.78 -5.07
C PRO A 3 -4.29 -2.85 -5.70
N HIS A 4 -4.08 -4.12 -5.38
CA HIS A 4 -4.81 -5.25 -5.94
C HIS A 4 -5.90 -5.79 -5.02
N GLN A 5 -6.08 -5.16 -3.85
CA GLN A 5 -7.27 -5.34 -3.04
C GLN A 5 -8.43 -4.55 -3.65
N ILE A 6 -9.66 -4.83 -3.19
CA ILE A 6 -10.82 -4.06 -3.64
C ILE A 6 -10.61 -2.57 -3.42
N MET A 7 -10.83 -1.78 -4.46
CA MET A 7 -10.75 -0.32 -4.42
C MET A 7 -12.17 0.26 -4.61
N TYR A 8 -12.59 1.07 -3.65
CA TYR A 8 -13.81 1.86 -3.73
C TYR A 8 -13.50 3.29 -4.13
N ALA A 9 -14.44 3.97 -4.76
CA ALA A 9 -14.25 5.34 -5.21
C ALA A 9 -14.06 6.32 -4.02
N ASP A 10 -14.74 6.08 -2.92
CA ASP A 10 -14.91 7.02 -1.81
C ASP A 10 -14.67 6.40 -0.42
N TYR A 11 -14.04 5.21 -0.36
CA TYR A 11 -13.92 4.46 0.89
C TYR A 11 -12.63 3.63 0.91
N PHE A 12 -11.94 3.62 2.05
CA PHE A 12 -10.80 2.75 2.30
C PHE A 12 -11.28 1.44 2.94
N HIS A 13 -11.14 0.35 2.21
CA HIS A 13 -11.48 -0.96 2.73
C HIS A 13 -10.35 -1.55 3.58
N ILE A 14 -10.68 -1.91 4.82
CA ILE A 14 -9.80 -2.62 5.75
C ILE A 14 -10.37 -4.03 5.91
N SER A 15 -9.57 -5.05 5.61
CA SER A 15 -10.06 -6.44 5.62
C SER A 15 -10.53 -6.88 7.02
N PRO A 16 -11.78 -7.37 7.13
CA PRO A 16 -12.35 -7.86 8.37
C PRO A 16 -11.95 -9.32 8.68
N GLY A 17 -12.33 -9.77 9.88
CA GLY A 17 -12.23 -11.16 10.30
C GLY A 17 -10.89 -11.49 10.94
N GLN A 18 -10.61 -12.79 11.09
CA GLN A 18 -9.46 -13.29 11.87
C GLN A 18 -8.21 -13.49 11.03
N GLY A 19 -8.32 -13.48 9.70
CA GLY A 19 -7.21 -13.72 8.79
C GLY A 19 -7.67 -14.08 7.39
N ALA A 20 -6.71 -14.38 6.53
CA ALA A 20 -6.96 -14.76 5.15
C ALA A 20 -5.95 -15.77 4.63
N LYS A 21 -6.32 -16.45 3.54
CA LYS A 21 -5.47 -17.40 2.81
C LYS A 21 -5.37 -16.95 1.34
N GLY A 22 -4.27 -17.29 0.70
CA GLY A 22 -4.09 -17.09 -0.72
C GLY A 22 -3.07 -18.04 -1.32
N ASP A 23 -3.05 -18.12 -2.63
CA ASP A 23 -2.06 -18.88 -3.39
C ASP A 23 -1.71 -18.14 -4.70
N PHE A 24 -0.58 -18.49 -5.28
CA PHE A 24 -0.13 -17.94 -6.56
C PHE A 24 -0.66 -18.74 -7.78
N GLY A 25 -1.83 -19.34 -7.68
CA GLY A 25 -2.42 -20.16 -8.75
C GLY A 25 -2.67 -19.40 -10.04
N GLN A 26 -2.99 -18.12 -9.98
CA GLN A 26 -3.11 -17.24 -11.14
C GLN A 26 -1.79 -17.10 -11.94
N PHE A 27 -0.65 -17.30 -11.26
CA PHE A 27 0.70 -17.32 -11.83
C PHE A 27 1.23 -18.74 -12.03
N ARG A 28 0.34 -19.77 -12.08
CA ARG A 28 0.67 -21.19 -12.25
C ARG A 28 1.49 -21.80 -11.09
N ALA A 29 1.53 -21.18 -9.93
CA ALA A 29 2.26 -21.62 -8.74
C ALA A 29 1.32 -21.92 -7.56
N ARG A 30 0.30 -22.74 -7.76
CA ARG A 30 -0.73 -23.11 -6.74
C ARG A 30 -0.15 -23.74 -5.47
N ARG A 31 1.04 -24.35 -5.56
CA ARG A 31 1.69 -24.97 -4.41
C ARG A 31 2.31 -23.93 -3.47
N THR A 32 2.52 -22.71 -3.94
CA THR A 32 2.97 -21.59 -3.13
C THR A 32 1.74 -20.91 -2.58
N SER A 33 1.42 -21.18 -1.35
CA SER A 33 0.27 -20.63 -0.63
C SER A 33 0.70 -20.06 0.71
N MET A 34 -0.09 -19.15 1.24
CA MET A 34 0.13 -18.62 2.58
C MET A 34 -1.19 -18.37 3.30
N GLU A 35 -1.09 -18.35 4.62
CA GLU A 35 -2.15 -18.01 5.54
C GLU A 35 -1.62 -16.96 6.51
N VAL A 36 -2.44 -15.95 6.81
CA VAL A 36 -2.10 -14.87 7.74
C VAL A 36 -3.21 -14.71 8.77
N SER A 37 -2.83 -14.32 9.99
CA SER A 37 -3.75 -13.88 11.02
C SER A 37 -3.82 -12.37 11.04
N TYR A 38 -5.03 -11.81 11.16
CA TYR A 38 -5.21 -10.36 11.29
C TYR A 38 -5.06 -9.89 12.74
N ASP A 39 -4.57 -8.65 12.92
CA ASP A 39 -4.66 -7.94 14.18
C ASP A 39 -6.05 -7.26 14.28
N THR A 40 -7.02 -8.01 14.79
CA THR A 40 -8.41 -7.54 14.87
C THR A 40 -8.60 -6.35 15.80
N GLU A 41 -7.78 -6.25 16.87
CA GLU A 41 -7.77 -5.10 17.77
C GLU A 41 -7.28 -3.85 17.04
N PHE A 42 -6.19 -3.98 16.28
CA PHE A 42 -5.68 -2.88 15.46
C PHE A 42 -6.68 -2.45 14.39
N VAL A 43 -7.30 -3.41 13.69
CA VAL A 43 -8.33 -3.12 12.67
C VAL A 43 -9.47 -2.30 13.28
N HIS A 44 -9.97 -2.69 14.44
CA HIS A 44 -11.05 -1.99 15.13
C HIS A 44 -10.63 -0.56 15.53
N ALA A 45 -9.49 -0.43 16.21
CA ALA A 45 -8.98 0.86 16.64
C ALA A 45 -8.65 1.80 15.46
N LEU A 46 -8.15 1.24 14.34
CA LEU A 46 -7.90 2.03 13.12
C LEU A 46 -9.20 2.56 12.52
N CYS A 47 -10.26 1.75 12.49
CA CYS A 47 -11.56 2.21 12.01
C CYS A 47 -12.09 3.38 12.87
N GLU A 48 -11.99 3.29 14.19
CA GLU A 48 -12.39 4.37 15.11
C GLU A 48 -11.53 5.63 14.93
N THR A 49 -10.22 5.47 14.80
CA THR A 49 -9.29 6.59 14.57
C THR A 49 -9.58 7.29 13.24
N ALA A 50 -9.84 6.51 12.18
CA ALA A 50 -10.17 7.05 10.86
C ALA A 50 -11.53 7.78 10.87
N GLU A 51 -12.54 7.23 11.53
CA GLU A 51 -13.84 7.87 11.70
C GLU A 51 -13.71 9.19 12.46
N ALA A 52 -12.97 9.20 13.56
CA ALA A 52 -12.69 10.43 14.33
C ALA A 52 -11.94 11.48 13.50
N ALA A 53 -11.13 11.06 12.54
CA ALA A 53 -10.44 11.92 11.59
C ALA A 53 -11.32 12.36 10.40
N GLY A 54 -12.58 11.91 10.34
CA GLY A 54 -13.52 12.21 9.24
C GLY A 54 -13.22 11.45 7.95
N LEU A 55 -12.45 10.36 8.00
CA LEU A 55 -12.16 9.52 6.85
C LEU A 55 -13.21 8.42 6.67
N GLN A 56 -13.57 8.19 5.41
CA GLN A 56 -14.41 7.06 5.03
C GLN A 56 -13.54 5.79 4.95
N ALA A 57 -13.39 5.08 6.05
CA ALA A 57 -12.59 3.87 6.14
C ALA A 57 -13.22 2.85 7.09
N GLY A 58 -13.08 1.56 6.79
CA GLY A 58 -13.62 0.52 7.66
C GLY A 58 -13.70 -0.85 6.97
N THR A 59 -14.49 -1.74 7.57
CA THR A 59 -14.54 -3.16 7.21
C THR A 59 -15.74 -3.55 6.34
N LEU A 60 -16.56 -2.60 5.93
CA LEU A 60 -17.73 -2.89 5.10
C LEU A 60 -17.33 -3.20 3.67
N GLY A 61 -18.14 -4.03 2.97
CA GLY A 61 -17.98 -4.29 1.56
C GLY A 61 -16.92 -5.33 1.21
N GLU A 62 -16.52 -6.23 2.11
CA GLU A 62 -15.61 -7.32 1.79
C GLU A 62 -16.20 -8.21 0.67
N ARG A 63 -15.55 -8.21 -0.50
CA ARG A 63 -15.94 -9.01 -1.68
C ARG A 63 -14.94 -10.09 -2.01
N GLU A 64 -13.67 -9.91 -1.61
CA GLU A 64 -12.60 -10.85 -1.89
C GLU A 64 -11.79 -11.14 -0.63
N ARG A 65 -12.08 -12.29 -0.02
CA ARG A 65 -11.42 -12.74 1.22
C ARG A 65 -10.04 -13.32 0.99
N LYS A 66 -9.75 -13.77 -0.24
CA LYS A 66 -8.43 -14.30 -0.55
C LYS A 66 -7.39 -13.18 -0.56
N LEU A 67 -6.18 -13.54 -0.17
CA LEU A 67 -5.05 -12.62 -0.32
C LEU A 67 -4.77 -12.38 -1.81
N ASP A 68 -4.64 -11.11 -2.17
CA ASP A 68 -4.18 -10.70 -3.49
C ASP A 68 -2.64 -10.80 -3.59
N HIS A 69 -2.13 -10.79 -4.82
CA HIS A 69 -0.69 -10.91 -5.05
C HIS A 69 0.12 -9.72 -4.56
N GLY A 70 -0.43 -8.50 -4.59
CA GLY A 70 0.23 -7.32 -4.03
C GLY A 70 0.45 -7.42 -2.52
N THR A 71 -0.40 -8.17 -1.81
CA THR A 71 -0.18 -8.55 -0.41
C THR A 71 0.77 -9.74 -0.30
N MET A 72 0.60 -10.77 -1.12
CA MET A 72 1.33 -12.03 -0.96
C MET A 72 2.80 -11.94 -1.39
N VAL A 73 3.14 -11.18 -2.43
CA VAL A 73 4.52 -11.11 -2.93
C VAL A 73 5.48 -10.60 -1.86
N PRO A 74 5.27 -9.43 -1.23
CA PRO A 74 6.17 -8.99 -0.18
C PRO A 74 6.17 -9.93 1.04
N LEU A 75 5.01 -10.48 1.42
CA LEU A 75 4.93 -11.42 2.54
C LEU A 75 5.63 -12.74 2.27
N TYR A 76 5.75 -13.18 1.02
CA TYR A 76 6.52 -14.37 0.65
C TYR A 76 7.99 -14.21 1.07
N PHE A 77 8.58 -13.04 0.85
CA PHE A 77 9.96 -12.76 1.28
C PHE A 77 10.07 -12.52 2.78
N VAL A 78 9.13 -11.80 3.39
CA VAL A 78 9.10 -11.60 4.84
C VAL A 78 9.05 -12.94 5.58
N ASN A 79 8.21 -13.87 5.15
CA ASN A 79 8.01 -15.16 5.78
C ASN A 79 9.27 -16.08 5.74
N GLN A 80 10.25 -15.77 4.90
CA GLN A 80 11.53 -16.49 4.90
C GLN A 80 12.41 -16.13 6.10
N HIS A 81 12.16 -14.97 6.74
CA HIS A 81 13.00 -14.45 7.80
C HIS A 81 12.23 -14.16 9.09
N TRP A 82 10.94 -13.88 8.98
CA TRP A 82 10.12 -13.46 10.11
C TRP A 82 8.73 -14.07 10.05
N THR A 83 8.29 -14.66 11.15
CA THR A 83 6.96 -15.25 11.34
C THR A 83 6.36 -14.78 12.67
N GLY A 84 5.06 -15.03 12.88
CA GLY A 84 4.40 -14.69 14.15
C GLY A 84 3.90 -13.25 14.23
N TYR A 85 3.97 -12.49 13.14
CA TYR A 85 3.31 -11.18 13.04
C TYR A 85 1.80 -11.32 12.86
N ARG A 86 1.08 -10.24 13.10
CA ARG A 86 -0.32 -10.07 12.71
C ARG A 86 -0.42 -9.04 11.61
N LEU A 87 -1.29 -9.27 10.65
CA LEU A 87 -1.45 -8.41 9.48
C LEU A 87 -2.66 -7.48 9.64
N VAL A 88 -2.51 -6.26 9.16
CA VAL A 88 -3.62 -5.37 8.82
C VAL A 88 -3.56 -5.14 7.32
N ARG A 89 -4.57 -5.61 6.59
CA ARG A 89 -4.64 -5.51 5.12
C ARG A 89 -5.56 -4.37 4.74
N ILE A 90 -5.03 -3.40 4.01
CA ILE A 90 -5.74 -2.17 3.65
C ILE A 90 -5.67 -1.98 2.14
N GLY A 91 -6.82 -1.78 1.49
CA GLY A 91 -6.94 -1.41 0.09
C GLY A 91 -6.78 0.09 -0.11
N LEU A 92 -6.61 0.45 -1.37
CA LEU A 92 -6.58 1.85 -1.81
C LEU A 92 -8.00 2.37 -2.08
N SER A 93 -8.10 3.66 -2.37
CA SER A 93 -9.37 4.33 -2.64
C SER A 93 -9.24 5.30 -3.80
N GLY A 94 -10.36 5.68 -4.43
CA GLY A 94 -10.45 6.79 -5.36
C GLY A 94 -10.46 8.17 -4.69
N LEU A 95 -10.34 8.25 -3.38
CA LEU A 95 -10.23 9.51 -2.64
C LEU A 95 -8.92 10.24 -3.00
N PRO A 96 -8.83 11.58 -2.78
CA PRO A 96 -7.63 12.36 -3.05
C PRO A 96 -6.39 11.86 -2.28
N LEU A 97 -5.19 12.16 -2.77
CA LEU A 97 -3.92 11.79 -2.13
C LEU A 97 -3.81 12.29 -0.68
N THR A 98 -4.39 13.46 -0.37
CA THR A 98 -4.45 14.00 1.00
C THR A 98 -5.21 13.09 1.96
N ALA A 99 -6.26 12.39 1.50
CA ALA A 99 -6.97 11.40 2.30
C ALA A 99 -6.12 10.14 2.53
N HIS A 100 -5.35 9.69 1.52
CA HIS A 100 -4.40 8.60 1.67
C HIS A 100 -3.32 8.95 2.71
N TYR A 101 -2.76 10.15 2.62
CA TYR A 101 -1.78 10.63 3.60
C TYR A 101 -2.39 10.66 5.02
N ARG A 102 -3.62 11.17 5.16
CA ARG A 102 -4.32 11.19 6.45
C ARG A 102 -4.57 9.80 7.01
N LEU A 103 -4.91 8.83 6.17
CA LEU A 103 -5.03 7.43 6.61
C LEU A 103 -3.69 6.90 7.17
N GLY A 104 -2.57 7.26 6.54
CA GLY A 104 -1.24 6.95 7.07
C GLY A 104 -1.02 7.51 8.48
N GLN A 105 -1.41 8.76 8.71
CA GLN A 105 -1.34 9.36 10.05
C GLN A 105 -2.19 8.58 11.06
N CYS A 106 -3.42 8.15 10.68
CA CYS A 106 -4.29 7.33 11.51
C CYS A 106 -3.64 5.97 11.85
N ILE A 107 -2.96 5.33 10.89
CA ILE A 107 -2.21 4.07 11.12
C ILE A 107 -1.16 4.29 12.21
N ARG A 108 -0.39 5.37 12.14
CA ARG A 108 0.61 5.69 13.16
C ARG A 108 -0.02 5.97 14.52
N GLU A 109 -1.06 6.81 14.56
CA GLU A 109 -1.78 7.13 15.80
C GLU A 109 -2.30 5.86 16.48
N THR A 110 -2.89 4.95 15.70
CA THR A 110 -3.36 3.64 16.18
C THR A 110 -2.22 2.77 16.71
N ALA A 111 -1.11 2.67 15.95
CA ALA A 111 0.05 1.90 16.36
C ALA A 111 0.62 2.39 17.70
N GLN A 112 0.72 3.71 17.87
CA GLN A 112 1.18 4.34 19.10
C GLN A 112 0.23 4.11 20.27
N SER A 113 -1.08 4.27 20.06
CA SER A 113 -2.09 4.10 21.12
C SER A 113 -2.15 2.67 21.64
N LEU A 114 -1.94 1.69 20.77
CA LEU A 114 -1.93 0.26 21.11
C LEU A 114 -0.53 -0.26 21.54
N GLY A 115 0.51 0.57 21.47
CA GLY A 115 1.88 0.15 21.76
C GLY A 115 2.40 -0.93 20.80
N ARG A 116 1.99 -0.92 19.52
CA ARG A 116 2.40 -1.89 18.51
C ARG A 116 3.69 -1.48 17.82
N ASN A 117 4.66 -2.40 17.76
CA ASN A 117 5.77 -2.31 16.81
C ASN A 117 5.24 -2.65 15.42
N THR A 118 5.23 -1.66 14.52
CA THR A 118 4.55 -1.77 13.24
C THR A 118 5.54 -1.60 12.09
N VAL A 119 5.41 -2.47 11.08
CA VAL A 119 6.08 -2.32 9.78
C VAL A 119 5.01 -2.00 8.74
N VAL A 120 5.24 -0.97 7.95
CA VAL A 120 4.36 -0.60 6.83
C VAL A 120 4.98 -1.09 5.53
N ILE A 121 4.24 -1.93 4.80
CA ILE A 121 4.61 -2.37 3.47
C ILE A 121 3.68 -1.68 2.48
N ALA A 122 4.24 -0.80 1.66
CA ALA A 122 3.54 -0.12 0.57
C ALA A 122 3.84 -0.87 -0.74
N SER A 123 2.94 -1.78 -1.11
CA SER A 123 3.05 -2.55 -2.34
C SER A 123 2.48 -1.76 -3.52
N GLY A 124 3.07 -1.94 -4.68
CA GLY A 124 2.64 -1.37 -5.96
C GLY A 124 3.82 -1.14 -6.87
N ASP A 125 3.53 -1.11 -8.16
CA ASP A 125 4.54 -0.89 -9.19
C ASP A 125 4.68 0.62 -9.48
N LEU A 126 5.86 1.01 -9.93
CA LEU A 126 6.12 2.28 -10.56
C LEU A 126 5.49 2.30 -11.96
N SER A 127 6.01 3.06 -12.90
CA SER A 127 5.41 3.14 -14.22
C SER A 127 5.40 1.80 -14.96
N HIS A 128 4.26 1.47 -15.56
CA HIS A 128 4.16 0.35 -16.51
C HIS A 128 4.45 0.77 -17.97
N LYS A 129 4.77 2.05 -18.21
CA LYS A 129 4.92 2.62 -19.57
C LYS A 129 6.36 3.01 -19.89
N LEU A 130 7.28 2.05 -19.72
CA LEU A 130 8.71 2.29 -19.88
C LEU A 130 9.27 1.78 -21.22
N LYS A 131 8.55 0.90 -21.95
CA LYS A 131 9.07 0.20 -23.13
C LYS A 131 8.01 0.13 -24.23
N ASP A 132 8.38 0.43 -25.48
CA ASP A 132 7.45 0.38 -26.62
C ASP A 132 6.90 -1.02 -26.88
N ASP A 133 7.67 -2.06 -26.62
CA ASP A 133 7.33 -3.47 -26.76
C ASP A 133 6.72 -4.09 -25.48
N GLY A 134 6.55 -3.28 -24.44
CA GLY A 134 5.89 -3.68 -23.21
C GLY A 134 4.36 -3.77 -23.35
N PRO A 135 3.68 -4.46 -22.41
CA PRO A 135 2.22 -4.67 -22.49
C PRO A 135 1.39 -3.37 -22.42
N TYR A 136 1.97 -2.29 -21.89
CA TYR A 136 1.33 -0.98 -21.76
C TYR A 136 1.91 0.07 -22.71
N GLY A 137 2.93 -0.29 -23.52
CA GLY A 137 3.65 0.62 -24.40
C GLY A 137 4.53 1.63 -23.66
N PHE A 138 5.02 2.60 -24.39
CA PHE A 138 5.83 3.70 -23.86
C PHE A 138 5.02 4.99 -23.74
N GLN A 139 5.29 5.76 -22.71
CA GLN A 139 4.78 7.10 -22.51
C GLN A 139 5.90 7.95 -21.90
N GLU A 140 6.06 9.18 -22.34
CA GLU A 140 7.13 10.07 -21.83
C GLU A 140 7.04 10.31 -20.32
N GLU A 141 5.83 10.34 -19.78
CA GLU A 141 5.58 10.48 -18.35
C GLU A 141 6.08 9.29 -17.53
N GLY A 142 6.23 8.11 -18.13
CA GLY A 142 6.66 6.89 -17.43
C GLY A 142 8.03 7.04 -16.76
N PRO A 143 9.12 7.18 -17.52
CA PRO A 143 10.46 7.34 -16.93
C PRO A 143 10.61 8.64 -16.12
N VAL A 144 9.85 9.69 -16.43
CA VAL A 144 9.83 10.93 -15.63
C VAL A 144 9.21 10.70 -14.26
N TYR A 145 8.11 9.94 -14.21
CA TYR A 145 7.47 9.55 -12.96
C TYR A 145 8.42 8.72 -12.09
N ASP A 146 9.03 7.68 -12.66
CA ASP A 146 9.95 6.80 -11.95
C ASP A 146 11.14 7.57 -11.38
N GLY A 147 11.76 8.42 -12.20
CA GLY A 147 12.88 9.26 -11.76
C GLY A 147 12.49 10.18 -10.58
N ARG A 148 11.30 10.78 -10.65
CA ARG A 148 10.80 11.65 -9.59
C ARG A 148 10.46 10.88 -8.31
N ILE A 149 9.84 9.69 -8.40
CA ILE A 149 9.58 8.84 -7.24
C ILE A 149 10.89 8.40 -6.58
N MET A 150 11.86 7.95 -7.37
CA MET A 150 13.17 7.52 -6.84
C MET A 150 13.90 8.65 -6.12
N ASP A 151 13.84 9.89 -6.64
CA ASP A 151 14.41 11.06 -5.99
C ASP A 151 13.70 11.38 -4.67
N VAL A 152 12.37 11.53 -4.70
CA VAL A 152 11.54 11.86 -3.52
C VAL A 152 11.73 10.82 -2.41
N MET A 153 11.67 9.53 -2.76
CA MET A 153 11.84 8.44 -1.81
C MET A 153 13.27 8.40 -1.29
N GLY A 154 14.27 8.54 -2.16
CA GLY A 154 15.69 8.51 -1.79
C GLY A 154 16.09 9.63 -0.82
N ARG A 155 15.49 10.79 -0.93
CA ARG A 155 15.70 11.93 -0.01
C ARG A 155 14.84 11.86 1.27
N GLY A 156 13.87 10.94 1.34
CA GLY A 156 12.88 10.92 2.41
C GLY A 156 11.92 12.13 2.38
N ALA A 157 11.80 12.81 1.23
CA ALA A 157 10.97 14.00 1.06
C ALA A 157 9.50 13.62 0.81
N PHE A 158 8.94 12.76 1.65
CA PHE A 158 7.66 12.08 1.48
C PHE A 158 6.47 13.01 1.28
N GLY A 159 6.52 14.25 1.78
CA GLY A 159 5.48 15.24 1.56
C GLY A 159 5.32 15.64 0.07
N GLU A 160 6.39 15.52 -0.73
CA GLU A 160 6.36 15.83 -2.16
C GLU A 160 5.52 14.82 -2.97
N LEU A 161 5.17 13.66 -2.40
CA LEU A 161 4.22 12.73 -3.01
C LEU A 161 2.83 13.35 -3.23
N LEU A 162 2.46 14.34 -2.43
CA LEU A 162 1.20 15.08 -2.58
C LEU A 162 1.21 16.09 -3.74
N GLU A 163 2.37 16.36 -4.32
CA GLU A 163 2.54 17.30 -5.43
C GLU A 163 2.42 16.63 -6.81
N PHE A 164 2.25 15.32 -6.86
CA PHE A 164 1.99 14.59 -8.09
C PHE A 164 0.52 14.76 -8.48
N SER A 165 0.26 15.24 -9.71
CA SER A 165 -1.11 15.29 -10.21
C SER A 165 -1.63 13.90 -10.56
N GLU A 166 -2.93 13.68 -10.38
CA GLU A 166 -3.55 12.41 -10.76
C GLU A 166 -3.38 12.14 -12.25
N GLU A 167 -3.51 13.15 -13.11
CA GLU A 167 -3.28 13.03 -14.55
C GLU A 167 -1.87 12.51 -14.88
N PHE A 168 -0.86 13.01 -14.16
CA PHE A 168 0.53 12.56 -14.36
C PHE A 168 0.71 11.10 -13.94
N CYS A 169 0.14 10.70 -12.80
CA CYS A 169 0.16 9.31 -12.33
C CYS A 169 -0.58 8.37 -13.31
N GLU A 170 -1.75 8.77 -13.81
CA GLU A 170 -2.51 8.01 -14.80
C GLU A 170 -1.74 7.82 -16.11
N LYS A 171 -1.08 8.88 -16.62
CA LYS A 171 -0.24 8.78 -17.83
C LYS A 171 0.95 7.87 -17.65
N ALA A 172 1.56 7.85 -16.47
CA ALA A 172 2.62 6.92 -16.13
C ALA A 172 2.08 5.48 -15.95
N ALA A 173 0.77 5.30 -15.78
CA ALA A 173 0.10 4.02 -15.51
C ALA A 173 0.75 3.28 -14.33
N GLU A 174 1.02 3.98 -13.24
CA GLU A 174 1.53 3.42 -12.01
C GLU A 174 0.40 2.78 -11.17
N CYS A 175 0.72 1.96 -10.20
CA CYS A 175 -0.25 1.45 -9.24
C CYS A 175 0.20 1.59 -7.77
N GLY A 176 1.40 2.11 -7.52
CA GLY A 176 2.00 2.21 -6.19
C GLY A 176 1.81 3.56 -5.49
N HIS A 177 1.55 4.64 -6.21
CA HIS A 177 1.63 6.01 -5.68
C HIS A 177 0.74 6.22 -4.45
N ARG A 178 -0.49 5.73 -4.48
CA ARG A 178 -1.43 5.82 -3.35
C ARG A 178 -0.95 5.01 -2.13
N SER A 179 -0.35 3.83 -2.34
CA SER A 179 0.27 3.05 -1.27
C SER A 179 1.43 3.81 -0.63
N PHE A 180 2.30 4.41 -1.46
CA PHE A 180 3.43 5.21 -1.00
C PHE A 180 2.96 6.44 -0.22
N THR A 181 1.87 7.07 -0.65
CA THR A 181 1.29 8.23 0.03
C THR A 181 0.73 7.86 1.41
N ILE A 182 0.09 6.70 1.57
CA ILE A 182 -0.34 6.21 2.90
C ILE A 182 0.89 5.97 3.79
N MET A 183 1.91 5.30 3.26
CA MET A 183 3.16 5.07 4.00
C MET A 183 3.79 6.41 4.42
N ALA A 184 3.85 7.39 3.54
CA ALA A 184 4.36 8.73 3.83
C ALA A 184 3.63 9.38 5.03
N GLY A 185 2.30 9.26 5.07
CA GLY A 185 1.51 9.74 6.19
C GLY A 185 1.81 9.02 7.51
N ALA A 186 2.14 7.72 7.47
CA ALA A 186 2.53 6.98 8.66
C ALA A 186 3.89 7.44 9.22
N PHE A 187 4.74 8.03 8.40
CA PHE A 187 6.03 8.61 8.79
C PHE A 187 6.01 10.15 8.88
N ASP A 188 4.83 10.77 8.85
CA ASP A 188 4.72 12.22 8.97
C ASP A 188 5.47 12.75 10.21
N ARG A 189 6.30 13.78 10.02
CA ARG A 189 7.11 14.41 11.08
C ARG A 189 7.99 13.46 11.88
N THR A 190 8.37 12.32 11.30
CA THR A 190 9.37 11.42 11.87
C THR A 190 10.67 11.55 11.08
N GLY A 191 11.80 11.51 11.77
CA GLY A 191 13.08 11.35 11.11
C GLY A 191 13.15 9.96 10.51
N VAL A 192 13.41 9.87 9.19
CA VAL A 192 13.57 8.60 8.49
C VAL A 192 14.98 8.48 7.94
N GLU A 193 15.55 7.30 8.00
CA GLU A 193 16.74 6.92 7.27
C GLU A 193 16.31 6.08 6.06
N VAL A 194 16.74 6.49 4.88
CA VAL A 194 16.31 5.85 3.63
C VAL A 194 17.46 5.08 3.02
N THR A 195 17.18 3.85 2.61
CA THR A 195 18.09 3.03 1.81
C THR A 195 17.38 2.59 0.55
N GLN A 196 17.85 3.02 -0.61
CA GLN A 196 17.41 2.51 -1.90
C GLN A 196 18.13 1.19 -2.18
N LEU A 197 17.39 0.11 -2.40
CA LEU A 197 17.96 -1.22 -2.62
C LEU A 197 18.15 -1.52 -4.10
N SER A 198 17.12 -1.31 -4.92
CA SER A 198 17.19 -1.46 -6.38
C SER A 198 16.10 -0.63 -7.06
N TYR A 199 16.29 -0.43 -8.37
CA TYR A 199 15.30 0.04 -9.32
C TYR A 199 15.44 -0.78 -10.59
N GLU A 200 14.36 -1.39 -11.02
CA GLU A 200 14.31 -2.23 -12.21
C GLU A 200 13.04 -1.91 -13.01
N GLY A 201 13.17 -1.67 -14.33
CA GLY A 201 12.10 -1.28 -15.23
C GLY A 201 12.09 -2.06 -16.56
#